data_f73684df280d49e6c2a7b4940b8fb3de
#
_entry.id   f73684df280d49e6c2a7b4940b8fb3de
#
_cell.length_a   1.000
_cell.length_b   1.000
_cell.length_c   1.000
_cell.angle_alpha   90.00
_cell.angle_beta   90.00
_cell.angle_gamma   90.00
#
_symmetry.space_group_name_H-M   'P 1'
#
loop_
_entity.id
_entity.type
_entity.pdbx_description
1 polymer ?
#
loop_
_entity_poly.entity_id
_entity_poly.type
_entity_poly.pdbx_seq_one_letter_code
_entity_poly.pdbx_strand_id
1 'polypeptide(L)'
;MSKLLKNPKVQKAFNAIFSKTGFHVVKRPKYKGSTQFTIDDFSYGVATPAANYAPWLGDVEFQAVYTRIRQNTLVDIYRCYELWEIVEATQKLDNTASLLEVGVWKGGTAGIIGRKLELLKSKSPFYIADTFEGVAKASDKDKFYVGGEHSDTNQGIVEALLKDTYKNYKILKGIFPEDTQHLVPAKEKFGFCHIDVDVYDSAKDIVDWIWDRLIIGGSIVFDDYGFHTCNGVTRYVNEQKAFTDRVIIHNLNGHAIMVKMK
;
A
#
# COMPACT_ATOMS: atom_id res chain seq x y z
N MET A 1 -27.07 -14.50 -15.44
CA MET A 1 -26.19 -13.33 -15.70
C MET A 1 -24.91 -13.29 -14.80
N SER A 2 -24.92 -13.79 -13.56
CA SER A 2 -23.79 -13.66 -12.62
C SER A 2 -22.52 -14.48 -12.94
N LYS A 3 -22.64 -15.66 -13.59
CA LYS A 3 -21.49 -16.52 -13.92
C LYS A 3 -20.70 -16.05 -15.17
N LEU A 4 -21.39 -15.43 -16.14
CA LEU A 4 -20.78 -14.94 -17.38
C LEU A 4 -19.83 -13.73 -17.12
N LEU A 5 -20.22 -12.82 -16.21
CA LEU A 5 -19.40 -11.63 -15.87
C LEU A 5 -18.19 -11.92 -14.97
N LYS A 6 -18.06 -13.16 -14.49
CA LYS A 6 -16.85 -13.60 -13.74
C LYS A 6 -15.66 -13.91 -14.67
N ASN A 7 -15.89 -14.07 -15.96
CA ASN A 7 -14.84 -14.35 -16.93
C ASN A 7 -14.18 -13.04 -17.39
N PRO A 8 -12.85 -12.85 -17.17
CA PRO A 8 -12.16 -11.62 -17.57
C PRO A 8 -12.26 -11.29 -19.05
N LYS A 9 -12.34 -12.31 -19.92
CA LYS A 9 -12.50 -12.12 -21.37
C LYS A 9 -13.89 -11.57 -21.71
N VAL A 10 -14.93 -12.02 -21.02
CA VAL A 10 -16.29 -11.52 -21.19
C VAL A 10 -16.39 -10.10 -20.65
N GLN A 11 -15.79 -9.80 -19.53
CA GLN A 11 -15.74 -8.45 -18.96
C GLN A 11 -15.02 -7.47 -19.88
N LYS A 12 -13.90 -7.91 -20.49
CA LYS A 12 -13.15 -7.10 -21.48
C LYS A 12 -13.98 -6.85 -22.74
N ALA A 13 -14.70 -7.84 -23.25
CA ALA A 13 -15.59 -7.69 -24.42
C ALA A 13 -16.78 -6.77 -24.10
N PHE A 14 -17.40 -6.92 -22.93
CA PHE A 14 -18.46 -6.02 -22.48
C PHE A 14 -17.96 -4.57 -22.35
N ASN A 15 -16.80 -4.37 -21.72
CA ASN A 15 -16.22 -3.04 -21.57
C ASN A 15 -15.85 -2.42 -22.93
N ALA A 16 -15.39 -3.21 -23.91
CA ALA A 16 -15.10 -2.74 -25.25
C ALA A 16 -16.38 -2.28 -26.01
N ILE A 17 -17.52 -2.93 -25.77
CA ILE A 17 -18.81 -2.54 -26.34
C ILE A 17 -19.32 -1.26 -25.65
N PHE A 18 -19.26 -1.20 -24.32
CA PHE A 18 -19.80 -0.08 -23.56
C PHE A 18 -18.88 1.14 -23.51
N SER A 19 -17.56 0.99 -23.73
CA SER A 19 -16.62 2.13 -23.76
C SER A 19 -16.95 3.16 -24.85
N LYS A 20 -17.54 2.70 -25.97
CA LYS A 20 -18.03 3.59 -27.05
C LYS A 20 -19.26 4.41 -26.65
N THR A 21 -19.97 4.01 -25.62
CA THR A 21 -21.17 4.69 -25.11
C THR A 21 -20.91 5.48 -23.82
N GLY A 22 -19.66 5.52 -23.35
CA GLY A 22 -19.28 6.17 -22.09
C GLY A 22 -19.63 5.39 -20.82
N PHE A 23 -20.09 4.12 -20.95
CA PHE A 23 -20.38 3.28 -19.78
C PHE A 23 -19.26 2.28 -19.50
N HIS A 24 -18.96 2.08 -18.22
CA HIS A 24 -18.06 1.03 -17.74
C HIS A 24 -18.81 0.07 -16.84
N VAL A 25 -18.60 -1.23 -17.07
CA VAL A 25 -19.13 -2.29 -16.19
C VAL A 25 -18.07 -2.65 -15.19
N VAL A 26 -18.27 -2.34 -13.91
CA VAL A 26 -17.39 -2.69 -12.81
C VAL A 26 -18.07 -3.70 -11.87
N LYS A 27 -17.31 -4.68 -11.39
CA LYS A 27 -17.77 -5.58 -10.33
C LYS A 27 -17.74 -4.81 -9.02
N ARG A 28 -18.91 -4.59 -8.43
CA ARG A 28 -19.00 -3.97 -7.10
C ARG A 28 -18.77 -5.00 -5.99
N PRO A 29 -17.96 -4.68 -4.98
CA PRO A 29 -17.90 -5.49 -3.77
C PRO A 29 -19.27 -5.63 -3.14
N LYS A 30 -19.56 -6.81 -2.59
CA LYS A 30 -20.79 -7.09 -1.86
C LYS A 30 -20.46 -7.87 -0.60
N TYR A 31 -21.09 -7.52 0.50
CA TYR A 31 -21.06 -8.30 1.73
C TYR A 31 -22.50 -8.71 2.07
N LYS A 32 -22.73 -10.01 2.31
CA LYS A 32 -24.07 -10.57 2.55
C LYS A 32 -25.13 -10.11 1.52
N GLY A 33 -24.73 -9.93 0.25
CA GLY A 33 -25.60 -9.57 -0.87
C GLY A 33 -25.84 -8.06 -1.06
N SER A 34 -25.45 -7.20 -0.12
CA SER A 34 -25.59 -5.75 -0.21
C SER A 34 -24.33 -5.07 -0.74
N THR A 35 -24.51 -3.93 -1.43
CA THR A 35 -23.43 -3.02 -1.82
C THR A 35 -23.20 -1.91 -0.80
N GLN A 36 -24.09 -1.77 0.18
CA GLN A 36 -23.93 -0.92 1.36
C GLN A 36 -24.17 -1.79 2.59
N PHE A 37 -23.27 -1.78 3.54
CA PHE A 37 -23.31 -2.64 4.71
C PHE A 37 -22.47 -2.03 5.85
N THR A 38 -22.69 -2.52 7.06
CA THR A 38 -21.94 -2.11 8.26
C THR A 38 -21.20 -3.31 8.83
N ILE A 39 -19.95 -3.11 9.24
CA ILE A 39 -19.14 -4.06 10.00
C ILE A 39 -18.60 -3.29 11.20
N ASP A 40 -18.92 -3.78 12.42
CA ASP A 40 -18.73 -3.03 13.65
C ASP A 40 -19.42 -1.65 13.55
N ASP A 41 -18.67 -0.57 13.83
CA ASP A 41 -19.16 0.81 13.73
C ASP A 41 -18.88 1.47 12.39
N PHE A 42 -18.34 0.72 11.39
CA PHE A 42 -17.94 1.25 10.10
C PHE A 42 -18.95 0.94 9.01
N SER A 43 -19.38 1.98 8.30
CA SER A 43 -20.23 1.87 7.12
C SER A 43 -19.41 1.78 5.85
N TYR A 44 -19.70 0.78 5.03
CA TYR A 44 -19.03 0.53 3.77
C TYR A 44 -20.00 0.71 2.61
N GLY A 45 -19.47 1.24 1.51
CA GLY A 45 -20.18 1.41 0.25
C GLY A 45 -19.20 1.56 -0.89
N VAL A 46 -19.70 1.67 -2.11
CA VAL A 46 -18.86 1.89 -3.28
C VAL A 46 -18.64 3.38 -3.50
N ALA A 47 -17.42 3.86 -3.31
CA ALA A 47 -17.00 5.18 -3.78
C ALA A 47 -16.69 5.11 -5.28
N THR A 48 -17.19 6.08 -6.03
CA THR A 48 -16.89 6.25 -7.46
C THR A 48 -16.34 7.66 -7.65
N PRO A 49 -15.05 7.81 -8.01
CA PRO A 49 -14.47 9.13 -8.26
C PRO A 49 -15.21 9.83 -9.40
N ALA A 50 -15.54 11.12 -9.22
CA ALA A 50 -16.12 11.95 -10.27
C ALA A 50 -15.06 12.60 -11.17
N ALA A 51 -13.82 12.75 -10.67
CA ALA A 51 -12.71 13.30 -11.43
C ALA A 51 -12.20 12.30 -12.48
N ASN A 52 -11.76 12.85 -13.61
CA ASN A 52 -11.25 12.07 -14.75
C ASN A 52 -9.81 12.44 -15.13
N TYR A 53 -9.12 13.24 -14.31
CA TYR A 53 -7.70 13.48 -14.47
C TYR A 53 -6.89 12.21 -14.18
N ALA A 54 -6.13 11.75 -15.16
CA ALA A 54 -5.43 10.48 -15.14
C ALA A 54 -3.94 10.64 -15.49
N PRO A 55 -3.15 11.28 -14.59
CA PRO A 55 -1.74 11.60 -14.85
C PRO A 55 -0.87 10.36 -15.11
N TRP A 56 -1.19 9.22 -14.49
CA TRP A 56 -0.49 7.95 -14.71
C TRP A 56 -0.51 7.50 -16.18
N LEU A 57 -1.46 7.95 -17.01
CA LEU A 57 -1.52 7.57 -18.43
C LEU A 57 -0.45 8.28 -19.27
N GLY A 58 -0.03 9.48 -18.86
CA GLY A 58 1.01 10.26 -19.53
C GLY A 58 2.43 10.05 -18.98
N ASP A 59 2.57 9.41 -17.81
CA ASP A 59 3.87 9.14 -17.20
C ASP A 59 4.47 7.84 -17.76
N VAL A 60 5.38 7.99 -18.75
CA VAL A 60 5.99 6.87 -19.47
C VAL A 60 6.82 5.97 -18.55
N GLU A 61 7.54 6.55 -17.58
CA GLU A 61 8.37 5.80 -16.64
C GLU A 61 7.51 5.00 -15.64
N PHE A 62 6.46 5.63 -15.13
CA PHE A 62 5.49 4.93 -14.30
C PHE A 62 4.81 3.78 -15.06
N GLN A 63 4.34 4.03 -16.29
CA GLN A 63 3.69 2.99 -17.11
C GLN A 63 4.63 1.81 -17.38
N ALA A 64 5.91 2.07 -17.64
CA ALA A 64 6.91 1.04 -17.87
C ALA A 64 7.10 0.16 -16.61
N VAL A 65 7.31 0.76 -15.43
CA VAL A 65 7.47 -0.01 -14.20
C VAL A 65 6.19 -0.71 -13.81
N TYR A 66 5.03 -0.04 -13.88
CA TYR A 66 3.74 -0.66 -13.53
C TYR A 66 3.42 -1.88 -14.41
N THR A 67 3.69 -1.80 -15.71
CA THR A 67 3.52 -2.94 -16.62
C THR A 67 4.38 -4.14 -16.21
N ARG A 68 5.60 -3.89 -15.72
CA ARG A 68 6.52 -4.93 -15.23
C ARG A 68 6.04 -5.58 -13.94
N ILE A 69 5.53 -4.78 -12.98
CA ILE A 69 5.23 -5.25 -11.61
C ILE A 69 3.78 -5.71 -11.39
N ARG A 70 2.85 -5.43 -12.28
CA ARG A 70 1.39 -5.64 -12.08
C ARG A 70 0.96 -7.07 -11.77
N GLN A 71 1.84 -8.05 -11.97
CA GLN A 71 1.64 -9.44 -11.59
C GLN A 71 2.19 -9.74 -10.17
N ASN A 72 2.88 -8.77 -9.58
CA ASN A 72 3.59 -8.89 -8.31
C ASN A 72 2.96 -8.00 -7.22
N THR A 73 1.79 -7.44 -7.45
CA THR A 73 1.05 -6.65 -6.49
C THR A 73 -0.46 -6.86 -6.61
N LEU A 74 -1.17 -6.70 -5.50
CA LEU A 74 -2.63 -6.60 -5.44
C LEU A 74 -3.09 -5.14 -5.40
N VAL A 75 -2.16 -4.21 -5.24
CA VAL A 75 -2.41 -2.77 -5.21
C VAL A 75 -2.76 -2.28 -6.61
N ASP A 76 -3.84 -1.52 -6.73
CA ASP A 76 -4.29 -0.99 -8.01
C ASP A 76 -3.42 0.15 -8.54
N ILE A 77 -3.62 0.51 -9.81
CA ILE A 77 -2.82 1.54 -10.49
C ILE A 77 -2.90 2.91 -9.81
N TYR A 78 -4.02 3.24 -9.16
CA TYR A 78 -4.24 4.55 -8.53
C TYR A 78 -3.40 4.67 -7.26
N ARG A 79 -3.42 3.64 -6.39
CA ARG A 79 -2.59 3.56 -5.19
C ARG A 79 -1.11 3.45 -5.55
N CYS A 80 -0.74 2.65 -6.56
CA CYS A 80 0.63 2.60 -7.07
C CYS A 80 1.14 3.97 -7.56
N TYR A 81 0.28 4.74 -8.27
CA TYR A 81 0.66 6.08 -8.73
C TYR A 81 0.75 7.08 -7.57
N GLU A 82 -0.09 6.96 -6.57
CA GLU A 82 0.00 7.78 -5.35
C GLU A 82 1.33 7.54 -4.62
N LEU A 83 1.76 6.28 -4.44
CA LEU A 83 3.08 5.96 -3.89
C LEU A 83 4.21 6.59 -4.72
N TRP A 84 4.10 6.53 -6.06
CA TRP A 84 5.04 7.14 -6.99
C TRP A 84 5.21 8.64 -6.77
N GLU A 85 4.12 9.36 -6.56
CA GLU A 85 4.12 10.81 -6.30
C GLU A 85 4.61 11.16 -4.89
N ILE A 86 4.19 10.39 -3.87
CA ILE A 86 4.59 10.62 -2.48
C ILE A 86 6.09 10.39 -2.29
N VAL A 87 6.67 9.38 -2.94
CA VAL A 87 8.12 9.14 -2.90
C VAL A 87 8.87 10.35 -3.48
N GLU A 88 8.41 10.93 -4.59
CA GLU A 88 9.02 12.14 -5.13
C GLU A 88 8.91 13.34 -4.18
N ALA A 89 7.74 13.52 -3.57
CA ALA A 89 7.52 14.59 -2.59
C ALA A 89 8.42 14.41 -1.36
N THR A 90 8.58 13.17 -0.88
CA THR A 90 9.49 12.83 0.22
C THR A 90 10.95 13.18 -0.11
N GLN A 91 11.40 12.85 -1.32
CA GLN A 91 12.76 13.14 -1.74
C GLN A 91 13.03 14.65 -1.93
N LYS A 92 11.99 15.42 -2.24
CA LYS A 92 12.07 16.89 -2.25
C LYS A 92 12.11 17.48 -0.84
N LEU A 93 11.47 16.82 0.13
CA LEU A 93 11.49 17.25 1.53
C LEU A 93 12.87 16.96 2.17
N ASP A 94 13.35 15.72 2.05
CA ASP A 94 14.67 15.31 2.51
C ASP A 94 15.13 14.09 1.68
N ASN A 95 16.17 14.26 0.87
CA ASN A 95 16.72 13.24 -0.01
C ASN A 95 17.76 12.33 0.69
N THR A 96 17.92 12.47 2.00
CA THR A 96 18.80 11.63 2.83
C THR A 96 18.02 10.75 3.80
N ALA A 97 16.77 11.12 4.11
CA ALA A 97 15.92 10.33 4.97
C ALA A 97 15.54 8.99 4.31
N SER A 98 15.61 7.93 5.09
CA SER A 98 15.31 6.57 4.62
C SER A 98 13.84 6.36 4.30
N LEU A 99 13.58 5.33 3.49
CA LEU A 99 12.24 4.83 3.22
C LEU A 99 12.08 3.43 3.81
N LEU A 100 10.85 3.10 4.21
CA LEU A 100 10.48 1.77 4.72
C LEU A 100 9.20 1.30 4.02
N GLU A 101 9.17 0.03 3.65
CA GLU A 101 7.95 -0.67 3.28
C GLU A 101 7.83 -1.94 4.12
N VAL A 102 6.65 -2.18 4.70
CA VAL A 102 6.36 -3.38 5.50
C VAL A 102 5.14 -4.09 4.90
N GLY A 103 5.32 -5.38 4.59
CA GLY A 103 4.35 -6.18 3.85
C GLY A 103 4.52 -5.98 2.34
N VAL A 104 5.51 -6.63 1.74
CA VAL A 104 5.82 -6.42 0.32
C VAL A 104 5.33 -7.56 -0.58
N TRP A 105 4.89 -8.66 0.01
CA TRP A 105 4.44 -9.85 -0.70
C TRP A 105 5.41 -10.23 -1.84
N LYS A 106 5.04 -10.02 -3.12
CA LYS A 106 5.88 -10.30 -4.29
C LYS A 106 6.70 -9.10 -4.77
N GLY A 107 6.72 -7.99 -4.00
CA GLY A 107 7.59 -6.84 -4.21
C GLY A 107 7.13 -5.84 -5.25
N GLY A 108 5.86 -5.87 -5.68
CA GLY A 108 5.38 -4.97 -6.74
C GLY A 108 5.46 -3.49 -6.37
N THR A 109 4.95 -3.12 -5.21
CA THR A 109 5.00 -1.74 -4.68
C THR A 109 6.43 -1.32 -4.35
N ALA A 110 7.25 -2.23 -3.78
CA ALA A 110 8.69 -2.01 -3.63
C ALA A 110 9.38 -1.70 -4.96
N GLY A 111 8.96 -2.37 -6.06
CA GLY A 111 9.44 -2.09 -7.41
C GLY A 111 9.06 -0.69 -7.91
N ILE A 112 7.85 -0.19 -7.60
CA ILE A 112 7.40 1.17 -7.89
C ILE A 112 8.27 2.18 -7.14
N ILE A 113 8.38 2.03 -5.82
CA ILE A 113 9.17 2.90 -4.94
C ILE A 113 10.64 2.90 -5.38
N GLY A 114 11.23 1.73 -5.57
CA GLY A 114 12.62 1.59 -6.00
C GLY A 114 12.90 2.24 -7.36
N ARG A 115 12.02 2.06 -8.35
CA ARG A 115 12.19 2.72 -9.66
C ARG A 115 12.12 4.24 -9.56
N LYS A 116 11.21 4.78 -8.75
CA LYS A 116 11.13 6.24 -8.52
C LYS A 116 12.43 6.76 -7.89
N LEU A 117 12.94 6.09 -6.86
CA LEU A 117 14.21 6.44 -6.22
C LEU A 117 15.39 6.42 -7.21
N GLU A 118 15.43 5.43 -8.10
CA GLU A 118 16.45 5.35 -9.15
C GLU A 118 16.41 6.56 -10.10
N LEU A 119 15.22 6.89 -10.61
CA LEU A 119 15.02 8.03 -11.50
C LEU A 119 15.42 9.36 -10.86
N LEU A 120 15.14 9.50 -9.56
CA LEU A 120 15.52 10.68 -8.78
C LEU A 120 17.02 10.67 -8.40
N LYS A 121 17.76 9.63 -8.74
CA LYS A 121 19.17 9.43 -8.35
C LYS A 121 19.35 9.55 -6.83
N SER A 122 18.36 9.05 -6.09
CA SER A 122 18.34 9.08 -4.63
C SER A 122 19.52 8.29 -4.06
N LYS A 123 19.93 8.70 -2.86
CA LYS A 123 20.90 7.95 -2.02
C LYS A 123 20.26 7.42 -0.75
N SER A 124 18.99 7.67 -0.55
CA SER A 124 18.23 7.25 0.65
C SER A 124 18.24 5.73 0.79
N PRO A 125 18.56 5.16 1.94
CA PRO A 125 18.35 3.74 2.18
C PRO A 125 16.86 3.37 2.05
N PHE A 126 16.58 2.24 1.43
CA PHE A 126 15.23 1.69 1.31
C PHE A 126 15.15 0.35 2.03
N TYR A 127 14.45 0.31 3.16
CA TYR A 127 14.23 -0.90 3.95
C TYR A 127 12.93 -1.56 3.49
N ILE A 128 12.97 -2.87 3.32
CA ILE A 128 11.88 -3.69 2.76
C ILE A 128 11.66 -4.85 3.72
N ALA A 129 10.59 -4.80 4.51
CA ALA A 129 10.31 -5.78 5.54
C ALA A 129 9.13 -6.70 5.16
N ASP A 130 9.31 -8.00 5.32
CA ASP A 130 8.27 -9.00 5.13
C ASP A 130 8.61 -10.29 5.89
N THR A 131 7.61 -10.99 6.37
CA THR A 131 7.80 -12.33 6.95
C THR A 131 8.17 -13.36 5.89
N PHE A 132 7.67 -13.19 4.66
CA PHE A 132 7.62 -14.19 3.58
C PHE A 132 6.90 -15.49 3.99
N GLU A 133 6.08 -15.40 5.02
CA GLU A 133 5.27 -16.48 5.59
C GLU A 133 3.77 -16.09 5.66
N GLY A 134 3.44 -14.90 5.13
CA GLY A 134 2.08 -14.36 5.09
C GLY A 134 1.76 -13.43 6.26
N VAL A 135 0.48 -13.07 6.38
CA VAL A 135 -0.01 -12.13 7.39
C VAL A 135 0.34 -12.62 8.80
N ALA A 136 0.94 -11.74 9.59
CA ALA A 136 1.30 -11.99 10.97
C ALA A 136 0.43 -11.14 11.93
N LYS A 137 0.25 -11.63 13.17
CA LYS A 137 -0.40 -10.89 14.27
C LYS A 137 -1.89 -10.56 14.03
N ALA A 138 -2.60 -11.38 13.23
CA ALA A 138 -4.05 -11.32 13.16
C ALA A 138 -4.65 -11.58 14.56
N SER A 139 -5.63 -10.78 14.97
CA SER A 139 -6.22 -10.81 16.30
C SER A 139 -7.74 -10.70 16.25
N ASP A 140 -8.40 -10.62 17.39
CA ASP A 140 -9.85 -10.41 17.52
C ASP A 140 -10.34 -9.08 16.93
N LYS A 141 -9.42 -8.15 16.67
CA LYS A 141 -9.70 -6.87 15.99
C LYS A 141 -9.86 -7.04 14.46
N ASP A 142 -9.44 -8.19 13.92
CA ASP A 142 -9.39 -8.47 12.49
C ASP A 142 -10.39 -9.58 12.15
N LYS A 143 -11.50 -9.24 11.49
CA LYS A 143 -12.60 -10.21 11.27
C LYS A 143 -12.40 -11.19 10.13
N PHE A 144 -11.48 -10.90 9.24
CA PHE A 144 -11.33 -11.63 7.98
C PHE A 144 -9.97 -12.29 7.82
N TYR A 145 -8.99 -11.86 8.58
CA TYR A 145 -7.64 -12.42 8.61
C TYR A 145 -7.46 -13.31 9.84
N VAL A 146 -6.80 -14.42 9.65
CA VAL A 146 -6.50 -15.40 10.71
C VAL A 146 -5.01 -15.69 10.83
N GLY A 147 -4.19 -15.14 9.89
CA GLY A 147 -2.76 -15.33 9.80
C GLY A 147 -2.35 -16.36 8.74
N GLY A 148 -1.23 -16.09 8.06
CA GLY A 148 -0.70 -16.94 7.00
C GLY A 148 -1.24 -16.65 5.60
N GLU A 149 -2.21 -15.74 5.45
CA GLU A 149 -2.65 -15.28 4.13
C GLU A 149 -1.49 -14.62 3.39
N HIS A 150 -1.51 -14.65 2.04
CA HIS A 150 -0.46 -14.08 1.18
C HIS A 150 0.93 -14.73 1.32
N SER A 151 1.01 -15.97 1.80
CA SER A 151 2.28 -16.72 1.96
C SER A 151 2.87 -17.24 0.64
N ASP A 152 2.22 -17.02 -0.51
CA ASP A 152 2.68 -17.45 -1.83
C ASP A 152 3.79 -16.55 -2.40
N THR A 153 4.79 -16.24 -1.58
CA THR A 153 5.92 -15.37 -1.87
C THR A 153 7.23 -15.88 -1.26
N ASN A 154 8.35 -15.28 -1.61
CA ASN A 154 9.64 -15.48 -0.96
C ASN A 154 10.60 -14.33 -1.30
N GLN A 155 11.68 -14.20 -0.52
CA GLN A 155 12.69 -13.16 -0.69
C GLN A 155 13.29 -13.13 -2.11
N GLY A 156 13.55 -14.30 -2.73
CA GLY A 156 14.14 -14.37 -4.06
C GLY A 156 13.27 -13.78 -5.17
N ILE A 157 11.93 -13.86 -5.04
CA ILE A 157 10.99 -13.19 -5.97
C ILE A 157 11.17 -11.67 -5.89
N VAL A 158 11.23 -11.13 -4.68
CA VAL A 158 11.40 -9.68 -4.45
C VAL A 158 12.76 -9.21 -4.95
N GLU A 159 13.85 -9.91 -4.64
CA GLU A 159 15.20 -9.59 -5.11
C GLU A 159 15.29 -9.59 -6.64
N ALA A 160 14.70 -10.59 -7.28
CA ALA A 160 14.68 -10.68 -8.74
C ALA A 160 13.92 -9.51 -9.38
N LEU A 161 12.84 -9.04 -8.75
CA LEU A 161 12.08 -7.89 -9.22
C LEU A 161 12.83 -6.58 -9.02
N LEU A 162 13.54 -6.43 -7.89
CA LEU A 162 14.26 -5.19 -7.53
C LEU A 162 15.61 -5.04 -8.22
N LYS A 163 16.18 -6.12 -8.75
CA LYS A 163 17.53 -6.17 -9.33
C LYS A 163 17.87 -4.99 -10.24
N ASP A 164 16.90 -4.54 -11.05
CA ASP A 164 17.07 -3.48 -12.03
C ASP A 164 16.27 -2.21 -11.69
N THR A 165 15.85 -2.04 -10.43
CA THR A 165 15.12 -0.84 -9.99
C THR A 165 15.99 0.06 -9.13
N TYR A 166 16.34 -0.36 -7.93
CA TYR A 166 17.12 0.44 -6.97
C TYR A 166 18.10 -0.47 -6.24
N LYS A 167 19.34 -0.01 -6.03
CA LYS A 167 20.38 -0.87 -5.44
C LYS A 167 20.64 -0.62 -3.96
N ASN A 168 20.28 0.57 -3.45
CA ASN A 168 20.48 0.90 -2.04
C ASN A 168 19.27 0.46 -1.20
N TYR A 169 18.93 -0.83 -1.30
CA TYR A 169 17.88 -1.43 -0.47
C TYR A 169 18.42 -2.50 0.48
N LYS A 170 17.66 -2.79 1.53
CA LYS A 170 17.94 -3.86 2.48
C LYS A 170 16.64 -4.61 2.79
N ILE A 171 16.63 -5.92 2.56
CA ILE A 171 15.51 -6.78 2.95
C ILE A 171 15.64 -7.15 4.43
N LEU A 172 14.53 -7.03 5.15
CA LEU A 172 14.37 -7.35 6.56
C LEU A 172 13.38 -8.53 6.66
N LYS A 173 13.89 -9.76 6.61
CA LYS A 173 13.07 -10.97 6.67
C LYS A 173 12.68 -11.30 8.11
N GLY A 174 11.39 -11.27 8.41
CA GLY A 174 10.81 -11.56 9.72
C GLY A 174 9.70 -10.58 10.07
N ILE A 175 9.11 -10.75 11.25
CA ILE A 175 8.10 -9.83 11.78
C ILE A 175 8.77 -8.49 12.12
N PHE A 176 8.31 -7.41 11.49
CA PHE A 176 8.79 -6.06 11.79
C PHE A 176 7.83 -5.36 12.76
N PRO A 177 8.33 -4.69 13.83
CA PRO A 177 9.74 -4.48 14.15
C PRO A 177 10.41 -5.60 14.98
N GLU A 178 9.66 -6.53 15.54
CA GLU A 178 10.11 -7.47 16.58
C GLU A 178 11.40 -8.21 16.22
N ASP A 179 11.42 -8.88 15.07
CA ASP A 179 12.53 -9.73 14.68
C ASP A 179 13.66 -8.94 14.02
N THR A 180 13.34 -7.80 13.38
CA THR A 180 14.25 -7.22 12.39
C THR A 180 14.67 -5.77 12.64
N GLN A 181 14.09 -5.08 13.65
CA GLN A 181 14.46 -3.70 13.97
C GLN A 181 15.95 -3.52 14.29
N HIS A 182 16.60 -4.54 14.83
CA HIS A 182 18.03 -4.51 15.17
C HIS A 182 18.93 -4.41 13.92
N LEU A 183 18.39 -4.70 12.73
CA LEU A 183 19.07 -4.58 11.45
C LEU A 183 19.03 -3.15 10.89
N VAL A 184 18.22 -2.26 11.48
CA VAL A 184 18.13 -0.83 11.15
C VAL A 184 18.96 -0.03 12.14
N PRO A 185 19.82 0.92 11.70
CA PRO A 185 20.58 1.75 12.62
C PRO A 185 19.68 2.47 13.63
N ALA A 186 20.10 2.52 14.90
CA ALA A 186 19.27 3.06 15.98
C ALA A 186 18.89 4.54 15.78
N LYS A 187 19.73 5.32 15.08
CA LYS A 187 19.52 6.75 14.79
C LYS A 187 18.94 7.01 13.39
N GLU A 188 18.55 5.95 12.68
CA GLU A 188 17.98 6.09 11.33
C GLU A 188 16.73 6.99 11.35
N LYS A 189 16.63 7.90 10.38
CA LYS A 189 15.49 8.78 10.20
C LYS A 189 14.79 8.43 8.89
N PHE A 190 13.46 8.47 8.94
CA PHE A 190 12.62 8.08 7.82
C PHE A 190 11.82 9.29 7.31
N GLY A 191 11.72 9.41 6.00
CA GLY A 191 10.83 10.37 5.35
C GLY A 191 9.52 9.74 4.91
N PHE A 192 9.51 8.42 4.73
CA PHE A 192 8.38 7.69 4.19
C PHE A 192 8.29 6.28 4.76
N CYS A 193 7.05 5.84 5.00
CA CYS A 193 6.75 4.45 5.30
C CYS A 193 5.47 4.02 4.56
N HIS A 194 5.50 2.87 3.88
CA HIS A 194 4.33 2.19 3.35
C HIS A 194 4.03 0.98 4.23
N ILE A 195 2.78 0.87 4.70
CA ILE A 195 2.29 -0.21 5.56
C ILE A 195 1.18 -0.95 4.83
N ASP A 196 1.46 -2.20 4.44
CA ASP A 196 0.57 -3.10 3.70
C ASP A 196 0.57 -4.47 4.40
N VAL A 197 -0.10 -4.55 5.55
CA VAL A 197 -0.02 -5.67 6.50
C VAL A 197 -1.37 -6.25 6.89
N ASP A 198 -2.47 -5.71 6.35
CA ASP A 198 -3.85 -6.18 6.48
C ASP A 198 -4.48 -6.11 7.89
N VAL A 199 -3.69 -6.07 8.97
CA VAL A 199 -4.16 -6.29 10.34
C VAL A 199 -3.77 -5.19 11.31
N TYR A 200 -4.58 -5.04 12.37
CA TYR A 200 -4.48 -3.97 13.37
C TYR A 200 -3.15 -3.97 14.12
N ASP A 201 -2.79 -5.12 14.73
CA ASP A 201 -1.66 -5.15 15.67
C ASP A 201 -0.32 -4.98 14.94
N SER A 202 -0.17 -5.53 13.72
CA SER A 202 1.01 -5.26 12.88
C SER A 202 1.12 -3.78 12.51
N ALA A 203 0.03 -3.16 12.04
CA ALA A 203 0.05 -1.73 11.68
C ALA A 203 0.40 -0.84 12.88
N LYS A 204 -0.15 -1.17 14.07
CA LYS A 204 0.14 -0.45 15.31
C LYS A 204 1.62 -0.51 15.68
N ASP A 205 2.19 -1.70 15.73
CA ASP A 205 3.57 -1.87 16.19
C ASP A 205 4.59 -1.24 15.24
N ILE A 206 4.31 -1.23 13.93
CA ILE A 206 5.11 -0.53 12.94
C ILE A 206 5.08 0.98 13.19
N VAL A 207 3.88 1.56 13.41
CA VAL A 207 3.76 3.00 13.67
C VAL A 207 4.42 3.37 14.99
N ASP A 208 4.22 2.60 16.05
CA ASP A 208 4.85 2.84 17.37
C ASP A 208 6.39 2.85 17.24
N TRP A 209 6.94 1.98 16.41
CA TRP A 209 8.37 1.93 16.18
C TRP A 209 8.90 3.10 15.34
N ILE A 210 8.20 3.47 14.25
CA ILE A 210 8.73 4.45 13.29
C ILE A 210 8.42 5.90 13.68
N TRP A 211 7.38 6.16 14.50
CA TRP A 211 6.87 7.51 14.72
C TRP A 211 7.95 8.50 15.19
N ASP A 212 8.76 8.11 16.17
CA ASP A 212 9.85 8.96 16.68
C ASP A 212 11.05 9.08 15.73
N ARG A 213 11.11 8.19 14.75
CA ARG A 213 12.13 8.18 13.69
C ARG A 213 11.71 8.94 12.44
N LEU A 214 10.40 9.17 12.28
CA LEU A 214 9.86 9.90 11.14
C LEU A 214 10.22 11.38 11.27
N ILE A 215 10.72 12.00 10.18
CA ILE A 215 10.99 13.44 10.13
C ILE A 215 9.68 14.24 10.12
N ILE A 216 9.73 15.51 10.49
CA ILE A 216 8.58 16.43 10.33
C ILE A 216 8.27 16.58 8.85
N GLY A 217 7.01 16.47 8.46
CA GLY A 217 6.56 16.41 7.07
C GLY A 217 6.69 15.02 6.44
N GLY A 218 7.35 14.07 7.09
CA GLY A 218 7.39 12.68 6.68
C GLY A 218 6.02 12.03 6.76
N SER A 219 5.79 11.00 5.95
CA SER A 219 4.48 10.37 5.80
C SER A 219 4.51 8.85 5.98
N ILE A 220 3.42 8.34 6.54
CA ILE A 220 3.09 6.91 6.58
C ILE A 220 1.85 6.70 5.73
N VAL A 221 1.92 5.79 4.76
CA VAL A 221 0.80 5.39 3.90
C VAL A 221 0.31 4.02 4.33
N PHE A 222 -0.97 3.90 4.65
CA PHE A 222 -1.63 2.64 4.93
C PHE A 222 -2.37 2.19 3.68
N ASP A 223 -2.00 1.01 3.13
CA ASP A 223 -2.61 0.47 1.91
C ASP A 223 -4.04 -0.02 2.13
N ASP A 224 -4.31 -0.54 3.33
CA ASP A 224 -5.52 -1.28 3.66
C ASP A 224 -6.68 -0.43 4.20
N TYR A 225 -6.53 0.88 4.27
CA TYR A 225 -7.53 1.73 4.88
C TYR A 225 -8.82 1.80 4.06
N GLY A 226 -9.93 1.41 4.67
CA GLY A 226 -11.26 1.47 4.06
C GLY A 226 -11.68 0.21 3.32
N PHE A 227 -10.83 -0.82 3.21
CA PHE A 227 -11.27 -2.15 2.80
C PHE A 227 -11.99 -2.86 3.94
N HIS A 228 -13.17 -3.40 3.65
CA HIS A 228 -13.97 -4.06 4.69
C HIS A 228 -13.31 -5.31 5.26
N THR A 229 -12.42 -5.94 4.50
CA THR A 229 -11.62 -7.10 4.95
C THR A 229 -10.52 -6.70 5.92
N CYS A 230 -10.03 -5.47 5.84
CA CYS A 230 -8.96 -4.91 6.68
C CYS A 230 -9.54 -3.91 7.70
N ASN A 231 -10.67 -4.28 8.33
CA ASN A 231 -11.37 -3.39 9.28
C ASN A 231 -10.52 -3.04 10.52
N GLY A 232 -9.58 -3.90 10.89
CA GLY A 232 -8.61 -3.64 11.96
C GLY A 232 -7.71 -2.45 11.64
N VAL A 233 -7.13 -2.39 10.41
CA VAL A 233 -6.33 -1.25 9.96
C VAL A 233 -7.18 0.03 9.91
N THR A 234 -8.41 -0.05 9.40
CA THR A 234 -9.34 1.09 9.38
C THR A 234 -9.59 1.63 10.80
N ARG A 235 -9.78 0.75 11.78
CA ARG A 235 -9.94 1.11 13.19
C ARG A 235 -8.70 1.82 13.71
N TYR A 236 -7.53 1.22 13.55
CA TYR A 236 -6.27 1.77 14.02
C TYR A 236 -6.02 3.19 13.47
N VAL A 237 -6.16 3.37 12.17
CA VAL A 237 -5.97 4.69 11.54
C VAL A 237 -6.98 5.72 12.05
N ASN A 238 -8.24 5.33 12.30
CA ASN A 238 -9.23 6.25 12.85
C ASN A 238 -8.90 6.68 14.30
N GLU A 239 -8.30 5.80 15.09
CA GLU A 239 -7.82 6.13 16.43
C GLU A 239 -6.69 7.18 16.38
N GLN A 240 -5.86 7.16 15.34
CA GLN A 240 -4.77 8.14 15.16
C GLN A 240 -5.28 9.58 14.94
N LYS A 241 -6.54 9.77 14.56
CA LYS A 241 -7.15 11.10 14.39
C LYS A 241 -7.30 11.88 15.70
N ALA A 242 -7.17 11.21 16.85
CA ALA A 242 -7.22 11.85 18.18
C ALA A 242 -5.93 12.64 18.51
N PHE A 243 -4.83 12.39 17.81
CA PHE A 243 -3.54 13.03 18.08
C PHE A 243 -3.39 14.35 17.33
N THR A 244 -2.70 15.32 17.94
CA THR A 244 -2.52 16.68 17.40
C THR A 244 -1.17 16.90 16.72
N ASP A 245 -0.31 15.88 16.71
CA ASP A 245 1.01 15.88 16.11
C ASP A 245 1.03 15.35 14.67
N ARG A 246 -0.15 14.96 14.17
CA ARG A 246 -0.34 14.35 12.86
C ARG A 246 -1.59 14.81 12.14
N VAL A 247 -1.56 14.76 10.82
CA VAL A 247 -2.72 14.95 9.95
C VAL A 247 -2.99 13.63 9.22
N ILE A 248 -4.25 13.19 9.20
CA ILE A 248 -4.70 12.03 8.44
C ILE A 248 -5.46 12.50 7.22
N ILE A 249 -4.96 12.17 6.05
CA ILE A 249 -5.61 12.39 4.76
C ILE A 249 -6.18 11.06 4.30
N HIS A 250 -7.49 11.01 4.15
CA HIS A 250 -8.19 9.84 3.65
C HIS A 250 -8.48 10.02 2.17
N ASN A 251 -7.90 9.21 1.30
CA ASN A 251 -8.36 9.11 -0.06
C ASN A 251 -9.44 8.02 -0.19
N LEU A 252 -10.23 8.06 -1.23
CA LEU A 252 -11.34 7.12 -1.41
C LEU A 252 -10.94 5.86 -2.19
N ASN A 253 -9.65 5.63 -2.40
CA ASN A 253 -9.12 4.49 -3.16
C ASN A 253 -8.56 3.37 -2.26
N GLY A 254 -8.65 3.51 -0.93
CA GLY A 254 -8.12 2.53 0.02
C GLY A 254 -6.82 2.94 0.70
N HIS A 255 -6.23 4.10 0.38
CA HIS A 255 -5.13 4.67 1.17
C HIS A 255 -5.61 5.63 2.26
N ALA A 256 -4.90 5.64 3.37
CA ALA A 256 -4.83 6.76 4.30
C ALA A 256 -3.37 7.20 4.43
N ILE A 257 -3.14 8.50 4.42
CA ILE A 257 -1.81 9.10 4.54
C ILE A 257 -1.75 9.83 5.87
N MET A 258 -0.82 9.43 6.73
CA MET A 258 -0.55 10.08 8.01
C MET A 258 0.73 10.89 7.91
N VAL A 259 0.62 12.21 8.07
CA VAL A 259 1.75 13.14 7.96
C VAL A 259 2.13 13.64 9.34
N LYS A 260 3.41 13.57 9.68
CA LYS A 260 3.95 14.11 10.95
C LYS A 260 4.08 15.61 10.88
N MET A 261 3.46 16.31 11.84
CA MET A 261 3.39 17.77 11.85
C MET A 261 4.36 18.43 12.84
N LYS A 262 4.77 17.71 13.86
CA LYS A 262 5.69 18.21 14.91
C LYS A 262 6.32 17.08 15.73
#